data_9c8ce48843ec93411dc95b853901529e
#
_entry.id   9c8ce48843ec93411dc95b853901529e
#
_cell.length_a   1.000
_cell.length_b   1.000
_cell.length_c   1.000
_cell.angle_alpha   90.00
_cell.angle_beta   90.00
_cell.angle_gamma   90.00
#
_symmetry.space_group_name_H-M   'P 1'
#
loop_
_entity.id
_entity.type
_entity.pdbx_description
1 polymer ?
#
loop_
_entity_poly.entity_id
_entity_poly.type
_entity_poly.pdbx_seq_one_letter_code
_entity_poly.pdbx_strand_id
1 'polypeptide(L)'
;MIFSKEQEDIFEYAQKGPFNMVIQAVAGAGKTTTLIECANRIDSDKRILMLAHNRSTRDTLKERIGNKPNVRIFTLHGLAYRMFSEHFEKEPKINEEKYREYINKNLSDIAGFKFKSLSHQKKMMYKANVFDILDKARYNLKQSEKEIKKLA
;
A
#
# COMPACT_ATOMS: atom_id res chain seq x y z
N MET A 1 -17.32 -26.27 -9.47
CA MET A 1 -17.73 -24.86 -9.62
C MET A 1 -17.73 -24.57 -11.11
N ILE A 2 -18.76 -23.92 -11.64
CA ILE A 2 -18.82 -23.56 -13.07
C ILE A 2 -18.33 -22.11 -13.19
N PHE A 3 -17.35 -21.88 -14.05
CA PHE A 3 -16.80 -20.55 -14.30
C PHE A 3 -17.40 -19.96 -15.58
N SER A 4 -17.46 -18.64 -15.68
CA SER A 4 -17.88 -17.97 -16.90
C SER A 4 -16.78 -18.03 -17.97
N LYS A 5 -17.15 -17.72 -19.22
CA LYS A 5 -16.18 -17.67 -20.31
C LYS A 5 -15.09 -16.65 -20.05
N GLU A 6 -15.44 -15.49 -19.54
CA GLU A 6 -14.49 -14.43 -19.20
C GLU A 6 -13.51 -14.86 -18.10
N GLN A 7 -13.97 -15.67 -17.15
CA GLN A 7 -13.09 -16.23 -16.12
C GLN A 7 -12.14 -17.28 -16.72
N GLU A 8 -12.60 -18.13 -17.61
CA GLU A 8 -11.73 -19.11 -18.29
C GLU A 8 -10.67 -18.39 -19.16
N ASP A 9 -11.04 -17.32 -19.87
CA ASP A 9 -10.09 -16.49 -20.64
C ASP A 9 -9.03 -15.87 -19.73
N ILE A 10 -9.41 -15.39 -18.53
CA ILE A 10 -8.48 -14.88 -17.51
C ILE A 10 -7.53 -15.98 -17.03
N PHE A 11 -8.02 -17.19 -16.79
CA PHE A 11 -7.19 -18.31 -16.34
C PHE A 11 -6.17 -18.72 -17.39
N GLU A 12 -6.58 -18.81 -18.65
CA GLU A 12 -5.66 -19.12 -19.73
C GLU A 12 -4.58 -18.04 -19.87
N TYR A 13 -4.98 -16.75 -19.82
CA TYR A 13 -4.04 -15.65 -19.88
C TYR A 13 -3.07 -15.64 -18.70
N ALA A 14 -3.53 -15.93 -17.48
CA ALA A 14 -2.67 -16.01 -16.30
C ALA A 14 -1.60 -17.09 -16.39
N GLN A 15 -1.85 -18.17 -17.14
CA GLN A 15 -0.88 -19.25 -17.37
C GLN A 15 0.14 -18.92 -18.46
N LYS A 16 -0.30 -18.32 -19.57
CA LYS A 16 0.46 -18.24 -20.83
C LYS A 16 0.67 -16.81 -21.35
N GLY A 17 -0.05 -15.83 -20.79
CA GLY A 17 -0.03 -14.46 -21.30
C GLY A 17 1.34 -13.79 -21.11
N PRO A 18 1.84 -13.06 -22.12
CA PRO A 18 3.17 -12.45 -22.10
C PRO A 18 3.25 -11.10 -21.37
N PHE A 19 2.09 -10.49 -21.03
CA PHE A 19 2.03 -9.12 -20.51
C PHE A 19 1.25 -9.03 -19.21
N ASN A 20 1.25 -7.84 -18.57
CA ASN A 20 0.42 -7.55 -17.41
C ASN A 20 -1.07 -7.55 -17.79
N MET A 21 -1.91 -8.00 -16.86
CA MET A 21 -3.36 -8.04 -17.02
C MET A 21 -4.03 -7.20 -15.93
N VAL A 22 -5.07 -6.46 -16.30
CA VAL A 22 -5.94 -5.74 -15.37
C VAL A 22 -7.34 -6.35 -15.44
N ILE A 23 -7.84 -6.85 -14.29
CA ILE A 23 -9.18 -7.43 -14.19
C ILE A 23 -10.12 -6.38 -13.61
N GLN A 24 -11.01 -5.86 -14.42
CA GLN A 24 -12.09 -4.98 -13.99
C GLN A 24 -13.38 -5.80 -13.78
N ALA A 25 -13.95 -5.70 -12.57
CA ALA A 25 -15.17 -6.42 -12.26
C ALA A 25 -15.95 -5.73 -11.13
N VAL A 26 -17.27 -5.76 -11.18
CA VAL A 26 -18.16 -5.20 -10.18
C VAL A 26 -18.03 -5.90 -8.81
N ALA A 27 -18.57 -5.29 -7.75
CA ALA A 27 -18.63 -5.94 -6.45
C ALA A 27 -19.45 -7.25 -6.55
N GLY A 28 -18.98 -8.31 -5.89
CA GLY A 28 -19.65 -9.62 -5.93
C GLY A 28 -19.35 -10.48 -7.15
N ALA A 29 -18.69 -10.00 -8.20
CA ALA A 29 -18.38 -10.75 -9.43
C ALA A 29 -17.35 -11.89 -9.28
N GLY A 30 -16.96 -12.24 -8.05
CA GLY A 30 -16.04 -13.35 -7.82
C GLY A 30 -14.55 -13.04 -8.05
N LYS A 31 -14.13 -11.77 -8.05
CA LYS A 31 -12.70 -11.36 -8.26
C LYS A 31 -11.71 -12.18 -7.43
N THR A 32 -11.97 -12.33 -6.14
CA THR A 32 -11.09 -13.10 -5.25
C THR A 32 -11.05 -14.57 -5.62
N THR A 33 -12.19 -15.15 -5.99
CA THR A 33 -12.28 -16.54 -6.46
C THR A 33 -11.51 -16.73 -7.76
N THR A 34 -11.63 -15.80 -8.69
CA THR A 34 -10.87 -15.80 -9.95
C THR A 34 -9.37 -15.75 -9.70
N LEU A 35 -8.88 -14.84 -8.80
CA LEU A 35 -7.45 -14.75 -8.46
C LEU A 35 -6.92 -16.04 -7.79
N ILE A 36 -7.71 -16.65 -6.90
CA ILE A 36 -7.34 -17.90 -6.26
C ILE A 36 -7.24 -19.02 -7.30
N GLU A 37 -8.19 -19.09 -8.23
CA GLU A 37 -8.17 -20.09 -9.29
C GLU A 37 -7.02 -19.87 -10.27
N CYS A 38 -6.67 -18.62 -10.61
CA CYS A 38 -5.44 -18.33 -11.34
C CYS A 38 -4.21 -18.93 -10.63
N ALA A 39 -4.07 -18.68 -9.32
CA ALA A 39 -2.96 -19.21 -8.54
C ALA A 39 -2.98 -20.76 -8.45
N ASN A 40 -4.17 -21.37 -8.55
CA ASN A 40 -4.32 -22.82 -8.56
C ASN A 40 -3.90 -23.47 -9.87
N ARG A 41 -4.12 -22.80 -10.99
CA ARG A 41 -3.84 -23.30 -12.34
C ARG A 41 -2.42 -23.00 -12.83
N ILE A 42 -1.71 -22.06 -12.20
CA ILE A 42 -0.31 -21.79 -12.51
C ILE A 42 0.57 -22.96 -12.03
N ASP A 43 1.52 -23.35 -12.85
CA ASP A 43 2.41 -24.49 -12.60
C ASP A 43 3.16 -24.34 -11.27
N SER A 44 3.36 -25.45 -10.57
CA SER A 44 3.97 -25.48 -9.23
C SER A 44 5.47 -25.11 -9.19
N ASP A 45 6.15 -25.15 -10.33
CA ASP A 45 7.54 -24.71 -10.50
C ASP A 45 7.67 -23.17 -10.51
N LYS A 46 6.57 -22.46 -10.78
CA LYS A 46 6.52 -21.00 -10.79
C LYS A 46 6.23 -20.46 -9.41
N ARG A 47 7.00 -19.46 -8.99
CA ARG A 47 6.77 -18.76 -7.71
C ARG A 47 5.70 -17.68 -7.88
N ILE A 48 4.68 -17.72 -7.03
CA ILE A 48 3.55 -16.78 -7.03
C ILE A 48 3.64 -15.90 -5.80
N LEU A 49 3.61 -14.59 -6.01
CA LEU A 49 3.46 -13.58 -4.97
C LEU A 49 2.07 -12.95 -5.08
N MET A 50 1.26 -13.09 -4.04
CA MET A 50 -0.02 -12.42 -3.93
C MET A 50 0.05 -11.28 -2.91
N LEU A 51 -0.47 -10.12 -3.28
CA LEU A 51 -0.53 -8.95 -2.41
C LEU A 51 -1.98 -8.61 -2.08
N ALA A 52 -2.25 -8.47 -0.79
CA ALA A 52 -3.55 -8.04 -0.28
C ALA A 52 -3.46 -6.61 0.26
N HIS A 53 -4.56 -5.87 0.15
CA HIS A 53 -4.62 -4.51 0.68
C HIS A 53 -4.53 -4.48 2.23
N ASN A 54 -5.21 -5.42 2.90
CA ASN A 54 -5.26 -5.49 4.36
C ASN A 54 -5.05 -6.91 4.89
N ARG A 55 -4.93 -7.02 6.21
CA ARG A 55 -4.68 -8.31 6.90
C ARG A 55 -5.84 -9.29 6.72
N SER A 56 -7.08 -8.83 6.86
CA SER A 56 -8.26 -9.68 6.69
C SER A 56 -8.31 -10.35 5.32
N THR A 57 -8.11 -9.58 4.25
CA THR A 57 -8.06 -10.12 2.88
C THR A 57 -6.90 -11.11 2.71
N ARG A 58 -5.72 -10.80 3.27
CA ARG A 58 -4.57 -11.72 3.25
C ARG A 58 -4.91 -13.06 3.91
N ASP A 59 -5.56 -13.02 5.08
CA ASP A 59 -5.87 -14.22 5.85
C ASP A 59 -6.93 -15.07 5.16
N THR A 60 -7.95 -14.44 4.58
CA THR A 60 -8.93 -15.11 3.72
C THR A 60 -8.27 -15.79 2.49
N LEU A 61 -7.30 -15.10 1.85
CA LEU A 61 -6.55 -15.70 0.74
C LEU A 61 -5.73 -16.91 1.19
N LYS A 62 -5.06 -16.81 2.34
CA LYS A 62 -4.29 -17.92 2.91
C LYS A 62 -5.16 -19.14 3.21
N GLU A 63 -6.31 -18.93 3.85
CA GLU A 63 -7.26 -19.98 4.16
C GLU A 63 -7.76 -20.69 2.90
N ARG A 64 -8.16 -19.92 1.88
CA ARG A 64 -8.75 -20.47 0.65
C ARG A 64 -7.75 -21.10 -0.29
N ILE A 65 -6.49 -20.64 -0.32
CA ILE A 65 -5.41 -21.25 -1.13
C ILE A 65 -4.86 -22.51 -0.45
N GLY A 66 -4.89 -22.51 0.89
CA GLY A 66 -4.31 -23.61 1.67
C GLY A 66 -2.78 -23.63 1.62
N ASN A 67 -2.20 -24.80 1.86
CA ASN A 67 -0.75 -24.95 1.92
C ASN A 67 -0.12 -25.21 0.55
N LYS A 68 0.10 -24.16 -0.23
CA LYS A 68 0.82 -24.20 -1.50
C LYS A 68 2.24 -23.63 -1.33
N PRO A 69 3.30 -24.45 -1.43
CA PRO A 69 4.66 -24.01 -1.13
C PRO A 69 5.20 -22.95 -2.12
N ASN A 70 4.69 -22.91 -3.32
CA ASN A 70 5.07 -21.95 -4.36
C ASN A 70 4.30 -20.62 -4.28
N VAL A 71 3.30 -20.48 -3.38
CA VAL A 71 2.49 -19.27 -3.22
C VAL A 71 2.86 -18.56 -1.92
N ARG A 72 3.24 -17.28 -2.01
CA ARG A 72 3.46 -16.40 -0.86
C ARG A 72 2.44 -15.27 -0.86
N ILE A 73 1.81 -15.03 0.28
CA ILE A 73 0.73 -14.03 0.43
C ILE A 73 1.10 -13.04 1.51
N PHE A 74 1.18 -11.77 1.15
CA PHE A 74 1.50 -10.68 2.06
C PHE A 74 0.51 -9.53 1.91
N THR A 75 0.44 -8.65 2.91
CA THR A 75 0.02 -7.27 2.67
C THR A 75 1.20 -6.49 2.09
N LEU A 76 0.92 -5.38 1.40
CA LEU A 76 1.99 -4.53 0.86
C LEU A 76 2.98 -4.10 1.95
N HIS A 77 2.47 -3.63 3.10
CA HIS A 77 3.31 -3.26 4.23
C HIS A 77 4.07 -4.46 4.83
N GLY A 78 3.44 -5.62 4.90
CA GLY A 78 4.11 -6.84 5.39
C GLY A 78 5.24 -7.31 4.49
N LEU A 79 5.08 -7.18 3.17
CA LEU A 79 6.16 -7.47 2.22
C LEU A 79 7.30 -6.46 2.36
N ALA A 80 6.97 -5.16 2.42
CA ALA A 80 7.98 -4.10 2.59
C ALA A 80 8.77 -4.27 3.90
N TYR A 81 8.09 -4.58 5.01
CA TYR A 81 8.72 -4.88 6.29
C TYR A 81 9.71 -6.04 6.18
N ARG A 82 9.29 -7.12 5.55
CA ARG A 82 10.14 -8.31 5.35
C ARG A 82 11.36 -8.01 4.49
N MET A 83 11.17 -7.34 3.35
CA MET A 83 12.27 -6.95 2.46
C MET A 83 13.28 -6.05 3.16
N PHE A 84 12.78 -5.11 3.98
CA PHE A 84 13.64 -4.23 4.77
C PHE A 84 14.46 -5.04 5.81
N SER A 85 13.80 -5.93 6.56
CA SER A 85 14.47 -6.76 7.57
C SER A 85 15.54 -7.65 6.95
N GLU A 86 15.25 -8.29 5.81
CA GLU A 86 16.18 -9.14 5.09
C GLU A 86 17.38 -8.34 4.53
N HIS A 87 17.15 -7.12 4.03
CA HIS A 87 18.21 -6.29 3.44
C HIS A 87 19.14 -5.67 4.49
N PHE A 88 18.61 -5.20 5.61
CA PHE A 88 19.38 -4.51 6.65
C PHE A 88 19.79 -5.40 7.82
N GLU A 89 19.41 -6.67 7.79
CA GLU A 89 19.63 -7.64 8.88
C GLU A 89 19.15 -7.13 10.25
N LYS A 90 18.11 -6.28 10.23
CA LYS A 90 17.52 -5.63 11.40
C LYS A 90 16.01 -5.58 11.29
N GLU A 91 15.34 -5.75 12.42
CA GLU A 91 13.91 -5.46 12.47
C GLU A 91 13.66 -3.94 12.40
N PRO A 92 12.87 -3.47 11.40
CA PRO A 92 12.55 -2.06 11.31
C PRO A 92 11.67 -1.65 12.50
N LYS A 93 12.08 -0.60 13.19
CA LYS A 93 11.21 0.06 14.18
C LYS A 93 10.19 0.92 13.44
N ILE A 94 8.94 0.49 13.46
CA ILE A 94 7.83 1.25 12.89
C ILE A 94 7.50 2.38 13.86
N ASN A 95 7.70 3.61 13.42
CA ASN A 95 7.27 4.80 14.14
C ASN A 95 6.28 5.57 13.24
N GLU A 96 4.99 5.42 13.53
CA GLU A 96 3.89 6.07 12.77
C GLU A 96 3.90 7.58 12.94
N GLU A 97 4.44 8.08 14.06
CA GLU A 97 4.51 9.52 14.39
C GLU A 97 5.82 10.17 13.96
N LYS A 98 6.77 9.43 13.38
CA LYS A 98 8.12 9.91 13.08
C LYS A 98 8.17 11.26 12.35
N TYR A 99 7.33 11.44 11.33
CA TYR A 99 7.32 12.69 10.59
C TYR A 99 6.67 13.83 11.40
N ARG A 100 5.67 13.52 12.25
CA ARG A 100 5.04 14.51 13.16
C ARG A 100 6.02 14.95 14.21
N GLU A 101 6.79 14.04 14.79
CA GLU A 101 7.85 14.33 15.74
C GLU A 101 8.93 15.24 15.10
N TYR A 102 9.36 14.88 13.88
CA TYR A 102 10.33 15.66 13.14
C TYR A 102 9.83 17.08 12.85
N ILE A 103 8.62 17.24 12.35
CA ILE A 103 8.02 18.54 12.07
C ILE A 103 7.86 19.34 13.36
N ASN A 104 7.34 18.76 14.44
CA ASN A 104 7.18 19.44 15.72
C ASN A 104 8.51 19.96 16.27
N LYS A 105 9.59 19.18 16.13
CA LYS A 105 10.92 19.55 16.59
C LYS A 105 11.52 20.67 15.76
N ASN A 106 11.33 20.67 14.46
CA ASN A 106 12.04 21.56 13.53
C ASN A 106 11.16 22.70 12.99
N LEU A 107 9.86 22.74 13.33
CA LEU A 107 8.92 23.69 12.74
C LEU A 107 9.30 25.14 12.97
N SER A 108 9.84 25.47 14.14
CA SER A 108 10.30 26.83 14.47
C SER A 108 11.43 27.33 13.55
N ASP A 109 12.28 26.40 13.12
CA ASP A 109 13.43 26.72 12.26
C ASP A 109 13.01 26.74 10.80
N ILE A 110 12.14 25.81 10.39
CA ILE A 110 11.56 25.73 9.05
C ILE A 110 10.69 26.97 8.74
N ALA A 111 9.82 27.36 9.69
CA ALA A 111 8.88 28.47 9.53
C ALA A 111 9.49 29.85 9.83
N GLY A 112 10.70 29.92 10.39
CA GLY A 112 11.45 31.12 10.62
C GLY A 112 10.94 32.02 11.75
N PHE A 113 11.45 33.26 11.77
CA PHE A 113 11.20 34.25 12.86
C PHE A 113 9.71 34.55 13.06
N LYS A 114 8.93 34.66 11.99
CA LYS A 114 7.48 34.96 12.10
C LYS A 114 6.73 33.94 12.92
N PHE A 115 7.08 32.65 12.82
CA PHE A 115 6.45 31.61 13.62
C PHE A 115 6.79 31.75 15.11
N LYS A 116 8.05 32.10 15.46
CA LYS A 116 8.48 32.25 16.86
C LYS A 116 7.70 33.35 17.58
N SER A 117 7.32 34.42 16.87
CA SER A 117 6.57 35.57 17.42
C SER A 117 5.05 35.35 17.53
N LEU A 118 4.50 34.26 17.01
CA LEU A 118 3.08 33.97 17.09
C LEU A 118 2.63 33.62 18.52
N SER A 119 1.36 33.95 18.86
CA SER A 119 0.71 33.46 20.08
C SER A 119 0.59 31.94 20.07
N HIS A 120 0.42 31.29 21.23
CA HIS A 120 0.27 29.86 21.36
C HIS A 120 -0.84 29.31 20.47
N GLN A 121 -2.02 29.95 20.47
CA GLN A 121 -3.16 29.52 19.65
C GLN A 121 -2.86 29.57 18.15
N LYS A 122 -2.21 30.65 17.68
CA LYS A 122 -1.80 30.74 16.26
C LYS A 122 -0.74 29.71 15.88
N LYS A 123 0.18 29.37 16.80
CA LYS A 123 1.16 28.29 16.59
C LYS A 123 0.46 26.94 16.42
N MET A 124 -0.56 26.66 17.24
CA MET A 124 -1.34 25.41 17.12
C MET A 124 -2.08 25.30 15.77
N MET A 125 -2.74 26.39 15.36
CA MET A 125 -3.41 26.44 14.04
C MET A 125 -2.40 26.25 12.90
N TYR A 126 -1.26 26.91 12.96
CA TYR A 126 -0.20 26.78 11.96
C TYR A 126 0.29 25.33 11.84
N LYS A 127 0.54 24.66 12.99
CA LYS A 127 0.92 23.24 13.01
C LYS A 127 -0.14 22.35 12.37
N ALA A 128 -1.42 22.55 12.72
CA ALA A 128 -2.52 21.79 12.15
C ALA A 128 -2.58 21.93 10.62
N ASN A 129 -2.45 23.14 10.11
CA ASN A 129 -2.42 23.41 8.67
C ASN A 129 -1.22 22.73 7.98
N VAL A 130 -0.03 22.77 8.58
CA VAL A 130 1.16 22.11 8.03
C VAL A 130 0.94 20.61 7.93
N PHE A 131 0.36 19.97 8.96
CA PHE A 131 0.07 18.55 8.92
C PHE A 131 -1.00 18.22 7.88
N ASP A 132 -2.06 19.01 7.75
CA ASP A 132 -3.09 18.82 6.74
C ASP A 132 -2.52 18.90 5.31
N ILE A 133 -1.65 19.87 5.04
CA ILE A 133 -0.94 20.01 3.75
C ILE A 133 -0.07 18.78 3.47
N LEU A 134 0.70 18.33 4.47
CA LEU A 134 1.57 17.17 4.32
C LEU A 134 0.77 15.88 4.06
N ASP A 135 -0.33 15.68 4.78
CA ASP A 135 -1.19 14.52 4.59
C ASP A 135 -1.85 14.56 3.20
N LYS A 136 -2.33 15.73 2.74
CA LYS A 136 -2.84 15.92 1.37
C LYS A 136 -1.77 15.67 0.32
N ALA A 137 -0.55 16.18 0.50
CA ALA A 137 0.56 15.97 -0.41
C ALA A 137 0.92 14.48 -0.53
N ARG A 138 0.99 13.77 0.60
CA ARG A 138 1.25 12.31 0.64
C ARG A 138 0.15 11.53 -0.06
N TYR A 139 -1.10 11.82 0.25
CA TYR A 139 -2.25 11.13 -0.33
C TYR A 139 -2.32 11.30 -1.86
N ASN A 140 -2.06 12.52 -2.35
CA ASN A 140 -2.12 12.84 -3.77
C ASN A 140 -0.80 12.59 -4.50
N LEU A 141 0.25 12.08 -3.83
CA LEU A 141 1.58 11.88 -4.39
C LEU A 141 2.16 13.14 -5.06
N LYS A 142 1.80 14.31 -4.53
CA LYS A 142 2.28 15.60 -5.05
C LYS A 142 3.70 15.84 -4.56
N GLN A 143 4.63 15.99 -5.49
CA GLN A 143 6.05 16.14 -5.21
C GLN A 143 6.59 17.55 -5.53
N SER A 144 5.91 18.31 -6.38
CA SER A 144 6.35 19.66 -6.72
C SER A 144 5.85 20.70 -5.73
N GLU A 145 6.69 21.69 -5.43
CA GLU A 145 6.35 22.80 -4.53
C GLU A 145 5.08 23.57 -4.99
N LYS A 146 4.92 23.76 -6.31
CA LYS A 146 3.75 24.42 -6.88
C LYS A 146 2.47 23.65 -6.64
N GLU A 147 2.52 22.33 -6.71
CA GLU A 147 1.35 21.48 -6.47
C GLU A 147 0.99 21.40 -4.99
N ILE A 148 1.99 21.36 -4.10
CA ILE A 148 1.77 21.38 -2.63
C ILE A 148 1.14 22.71 -2.22
N LYS A 149 1.60 23.83 -2.76
CA LYS A 149 1.01 25.16 -2.47
C LYS A 149 -0.46 25.29 -2.88
N LYS A 150 -0.93 24.54 -3.86
CA LYS A 150 -2.35 24.52 -4.23
C LYS A 150 -3.22 23.73 -3.25
N LEU A 151 -2.64 22.92 -2.37
CA LEU A 151 -3.36 22.16 -1.35
C LEU A 151 -3.54 22.92 -0.04
N ALA A 152 -2.84 24.03 0.14
CA ALA A 152 -2.94 24.94 1.29
C ALA A 152 -4.06 25.94 1.13
#